data_b29578caa09774bb6361ea578320bc42
#
_entry.id   b29578caa09774bb6361ea578320bc42
#
_cell.length_a   1.000
_cell.length_b   1.000
_cell.length_c   1.000
_cell.angle_alpha   90.00
_cell.angle_beta   90.00
_cell.angle_gamma   90.00
#
_symmetry.space_group_name_H-M   'P 1'
#
loop_
_entity.id
_entity.type
_entity.pdbx_description
1 polymer ?
#
loop_
_entity_poly.entity_id
_entity_poly.type
_entity_poly.pdbx_seq_one_letter_code
_entity_poly.pdbx_strand_id
1 'polypeptide(L)'
;MKALNVSVVVHITDLNRSINYYKTILGFTEDFRHADYAGIFRDNVSIQLCGPTNQGQKKTPGGAHFCIDCDEVDAYFEDISNKGAFIEVPPGDRYYGVRDFAVNDPDGNTLVFGTPVLSL
;
A
#
# COMPACT_ATOMS: atom_id res chain seq x y z
N MET A 1 11.81 -8.34 25.25
CA MET A 1 11.22 -8.46 23.89
C MET A 1 11.91 -7.48 22.97
N LYS A 2 12.29 -7.93 21.79
CA LYS A 2 12.83 -7.05 20.74
C LYS A 2 11.89 -7.07 19.56
N ALA A 3 11.35 -5.92 19.20
CA ALA A 3 10.50 -5.82 18.01
C ALA A 3 11.36 -5.92 16.75
N LEU A 4 11.02 -6.80 15.83
CA LEU A 4 11.84 -7.10 14.65
C LEU A 4 11.33 -6.43 13.39
N ASN A 5 10.02 -6.45 13.15
CA ASN A 5 9.39 -5.79 12.02
C ASN A 5 7.89 -5.65 12.26
N VAL A 6 7.20 -5.09 11.28
CA VAL A 6 5.75 -4.95 11.30
C VAL A 6 5.19 -5.34 9.94
N SER A 7 4.02 -5.97 9.93
CA SER A 7 3.25 -6.21 8.72
C SER A 7 1.90 -5.53 8.87
N VAL A 8 1.43 -4.90 7.81
CA VAL A 8 0.11 -4.25 7.77
C VAL A 8 -0.89 -5.23 7.18
N VAL A 9 -2.00 -5.47 7.88
CA VAL A 9 -3.08 -6.31 7.36
C VAL A 9 -4.15 -5.40 6.77
N VAL A 10 -4.43 -5.61 5.49
CA VAL A 10 -5.39 -4.81 4.71
C VAL A 10 -6.56 -5.71 4.37
N HIS A 11 -7.78 -5.25 4.67
CA HIS A 11 -9.00 -6.00 4.40
C HIS A 11 -9.54 -5.62 3.02
N ILE A 12 -9.83 -6.65 2.21
CA ILE A 12 -10.20 -6.48 0.82
C ILE A 12 -11.40 -7.38 0.48
N THR A 13 -12.08 -7.11 -0.63
CA THR A 13 -13.29 -7.84 -1.03
C THR A 13 -13.04 -8.91 -2.08
N ASP A 14 -11.93 -8.84 -2.82
CA ASP A 14 -11.59 -9.77 -3.88
C ASP A 14 -10.07 -9.96 -3.92
N LEU A 15 -9.60 -11.11 -3.44
CA LEU A 15 -8.18 -11.37 -3.28
C LEU A 15 -7.43 -11.31 -4.62
N ASN A 16 -7.95 -11.95 -5.66
CA ASN A 16 -7.29 -11.96 -6.97
C ASN A 16 -7.18 -10.56 -7.57
N ARG A 17 -8.24 -9.78 -7.47
CA ARG A 17 -8.25 -8.40 -7.95
C ARG A 17 -7.22 -7.56 -7.20
N SER A 18 -7.18 -7.69 -5.89
CA SER A 18 -6.24 -6.92 -5.06
C SER A 18 -4.79 -7.33 -5.33
N ILE A 19 -4.49 -8.63 -5.38
CA ILE A 19 -3.14 -9.09 -5.70
C ILE A 19 -2.72 -8.56 -7.07
N ASN A 20 -3.59 -8.64 -8.07
CA ASN A 20 -3.27 -8.14 -9.40
C ASN A 20 -2.92 -6.65 -9.38
N TYR A 21 -3.70 -5.85 -8.67
CA TYR A 21 -3.45 -4.41 -8.56
C TYR A 21 -2.12 -4.11 -7.86
N TYR A 22 -1.88 -4.73 -6.72
CA TYR A 22 -0.62 -4.51 -5.99
C TYR A 22 0.60 -4.96 -6.77
N LYS A 23 0.49 -6.05 -7.55
CA LYS A 23 1.60 -6.55 -8.37
C LYS A 23 1.81 -5.72 -9.62
N THR A 24 0.78 -5.58 -10.45
CA THR A 24 0.95 -5.03 -11.80
C THR A 24 0.97 -3.51 -11.82
N ILE A 25 0.33 -2.86 -10.87
CA ILE A 25 0.26 -1.40 -10.80
C ILE A 25 1.24 -0.86 -9.77
N LEU A 26 1.18 -1.33 -8.52
CA LEU A 26 2.02 -0.79 -7.46
C LEU A 26 3.42 -1.43 -7.38
N GLY A 27 3.63 -2.55 -8.08
CA GLY A 27 4.96 -3.16 -8.19
C GLY A 27 5.36 -4.03 -7.00
N PHE A 28 4.40 -4.57 -6.26
CA PHE A 28 4.67 -5.51 -5.18
C PHE A 28 4.84 -6.93 -5.71
N THR A 29 5.49 -7.78 -4.93
CA THR A 29 5.70 -9.18 -5.24
C THR A 29 4.82 -10.03 -4.33
N GLU A 30 4.19 -11.07 -4.87
CA GLU A 30 3.46 -12.04 -4.07
C GLU A 30 4.43 -12.93 -3.32
N ASP A 31 4.28 -13.02 -1.99
CA ASP A 31 5.15 -13.81 -1.11
C ASP A 31 4.54 -15.18 -0.83
N PHE A 32 3.29 -15.18 -0.36
CA PHE A 32 2.57 -16.42 -0.07
C PHE A 32 1.07 -16.22 -0.30
N ARG A 33 0.38 -17.36 -0.44
CA ARG A 33 -1.08 -17.37 -0.53
C ARG A 33 -1.63 -18.62 0.15
N HIS A 34 -2.59 -18.45 1.05
CA HIS A 34 -3.34 -19.52 1.69
C HIS A 34 -4.82 -19.19 1.62
N ALA A 35 -5.59 -19.98 0.84
CA ALA A 35 -7.03 -19.74 0.66
C ALA A 35 -7.30 -18.26 0.32
N ASP A 36 -8.08 -17.55 1.11
CA ASP A 36 -8.47 -16.17 0.87
C ASP A 36 -7.58 -15.17 1.61
N TYR A 37 -6.29 -15.44 1.67
CA TYR A 37 -5.31 -14.63 2.39
C TYR A 37 -3.98 -14.67 1.64
N ALA A 38 -3.30 -13.53 1.52
CA ALA A 38 -2.01 -13.47 0.83
C ALA A 38 -1.08 -12.45 1.47
N GLY A 39 0.21 -12.72 1.36
CA GLY A 39 1.25 -11.76 1.69
C GLY A 39 1.91 -11.23 0.43
N ILE A 40 2.15 -9.95 0.41
CA ILE A 40 2.88 -9.25 -0.66
C ILE A 40 3.96 -8.38 -0.04
N PHE A 41 5.00 -8.09 -0.80
CA PHE A 41 6.06 -7.23 -0.32
C PHE A 41 6.69 -6.42 -1.46
N ARG A 42 7.29 -5.30 -1.10
CA ARG A 42 8.19 -4.53 -1.95
C ARG A 42 9.31 -4.03 -1.06
N ASP A 43 10.55 -4.44 -1.35
CA ASP A 43 11.72 -4.17 -0.50
C ASP A 43 11.42 -4.58 0.95
N ASN A 44 11.49 -3.66 1.89
CA ASN A 44 11.24 -3.96 3.32
C ASN A 44 9.79 -3.75 3.75
N VAL A 45 8.90 -3.48 2.81
CA VAL A 45 7.48 -3.22 3.11
C VAL A 45 6.68 -4.49 2.90
N SER A 46 6.04 -5.00 3.96
CA SER A 46 5.19 -6.20 3.91
C SER A 46 3.75 -5.82 4.17
N ILE A 47 2.87 -6.30 3.31
CA ILE A 47 1.43 -6.11 3.42
C ILE A 47 0.76 -7.48 3.32
N GLN A 48 -0.24 -7.72 4.17
CA GLN A 48 -1.05 -8.93 4.12
C GLN A 48 -2.47 -8.56 3.69
N LEU A 49 -2.98 -9.27 2.71
CA LEU A 49 -4.31 -9.05 2.15
C LEU A 49 -5.26 -10.10 2.71
N CYS A 50 -6.27 -9.64 3.44
CA CYS A 50 -7.25 -10.51 4.10
C CYS A 50 -8.57 -10.45 3.35
N GLY A 51 -8.93 -11.55 2.68
CA GLY A 51 -10.16 -11.64 1.91
C GLY A 51 -11.40 -11.90 2.77
N PRO A 52 -12.60 -11.77 2.20
CA PRO A 52 -13.85 -11.79 2.96
C PRO A 52 -14.19 -13.14 3.58
N THR A 53 -13.68 -14.25 3.04
CA THR A 53 -13.97 -15.59 3.57
C THR A 53 -12.95 -16.03 4.62
N ASN A 54 -11.93 -15.22 4.89
CA ASN A 54 -10.93 -15.53 5.89
C ASN A 54 -11.48 -15.27 7.30
N GLN A 55 -11.28 -16.21 8.21
CA GLN A 55 -11.77 -16.11 9.59
C GLN A 55 -11.15 -14.92 10.36
N GLY A 56 -9.99 -14.46 9.92
CA GLY A 56 -9.31 -13.31 10.51
C GLY A 56 -9.86 -11.96 10.06
N GLN A 57 -10.83 -11.92 9.15
CA GLN A 57 -11.39 -10.66 8.68
C GLN A 57 -12.35 -10.08 9.72
N LYS A 58 -11.86 -9.08 10.44
CA LYS A 58 -12.60 -8.43 11.52
C LYS A 58 -12.88 -6.95 11.25
N LYS A 59 -12.39 -6.44 10.15
CA LYS A 59 -12.48 -5.02 9.80
C LYS A 59 -13.21 -4.86 8.47
N THR A 60 -13.85 -3.72 8.31
CA THR A 60 -14.50 -3.37 7.04
C THR A 60 -13.45 -3.18 5.96
N PRO A 61 -13.61 -3.81 4.79
CA PRO A 61 -12.70 -3.56 3.66
C PRO A 61 -12.69 -2.07 3.27
N GLY A 62 -11.52 -1.58 2.88
CA GLY A 62 -11.36 -0.20 2.42
C GLY A 62 -11.05 0.82 3.50
N GLY A 63 -10.97 0.41 4.76
CA GLY A 63 -10.75 1.33 5.87
C GLY A 63 -9.31 1.56 6.27
N ALA A 64 -8.36 0.91 5.63
CA ALA A 64 -6.95 1.06 6.00
C ALA A 64 -6.37 2.37 5.44
N HIS A 65 -5.49 2.99 6.24
CA HIS A 65 -4.76 4.19 5.85
C HIS A 65 -3.39 4.12 6.51
N PHE A 66 -2.34 4.00 5.72
CA PHE A 66 -0.98 3.86 6.27
C PHE A 66 0.05 4.51 5.37
N CYS A 67 1.18 4.86 5.98
CA CYS A 67 2.26 5.59 5.33
C CYS A 67 3.44 4.67 5.10
N ILE A 68 4.04 4.80 3.93
CA ILE A 68 5.23 4.08 3.53
C ILE A 68 6.31 5.13 3.24
N ASP A 69 7.42 5.05 3.97
CA ASP A 69 8.57 5.89 3.69
C ASP A 69 9.30 5.34 2.46
N CYS A 70 9.57 6.19 1.51
CA CYS A 70 10.25 5.79 0.28
C CYS A 70 11.13 6.94 -0.22
N ASP A 71 12.00 6.62 -1.17
CA ASP A 71 12.71 7.61 -1.96
C ASP A 71 11.98 7.81 -3.29
N GLU A 72 12.47 8.73 -4.12
CA GLU A 72 12.01 8.94 -5.50
C GLU A 72 10.49 9.00 -5.65
N VAL A 73 9.83 9.75 -4.77
CA VAL A 73 8.37 9.86 -4.71
C VAL A 73 7.76 10.22 -6.06
N ASP A 74 8.30 11.25 -6.73
CA ASP A 74 7.75 11.71 -8.01
C ASP A 74 7.90 10.69 -9.13
N ALA A 75 9.04 10.02 -9.21
CA ALA A 75 9.27 8.98 -10.22
C ALA A 75 8.32 7.81 -10.03
N TYR A 76 8.10 7.40 -8.77
CA TYR A 76 7.17 6.32 -8.47
C TYR A 76 5.73 6.73 -8.78
N PHE A 77 5.34 7.95 -8.42
CA PHE A 77 4.02 8.49 -8.75
C PHE A 77 3.77 8.44 -10.26
N GLU A 78 4.72 8.89 -11.06
CA GLU A 78 4.56 8.87 -12.52
C GLU A 78 4.45 7.44 -13.06
N ASP A 79 5.27 6.53 -12.56
CA ASP A 79 5.23 5.13 -12.97
C ASP A 79 3.87 4.50 -12.71
N ILE A 80 3.36 4.60 -11.49
CA ILE A 80 2.08 3.97 -11.15
C ILE A 80 0.89 4.70 -11.77
N SER A 81 0.97 6.02 -11.95
CA SER A 81 -0.07 6.78 -12.63
C SER A 81 -0.23 6.32 -14.07
N ASN A 82 0.88 6.10 -14.78
CA ASN A 82 0.87 5.60 -16.15
C ASN A 82 0.30 4.18 -16.26
N LYS A 83 0.33 3.43 -15.17
CA LYS A 83 -0.25 2.08 -15.10
C LYS A 83 -1.71 2.08 -14.66
N GLY A 84 -2.28 3.23 -14.37
CA GLY A 84 -3.70 3.36 -14.00
C GLY A 84 -3.98 3.32 -12.51
N ALA A 85 -3.02 3.66 -11.66
CA ALA A 85 -3.23 3.73 -10.22
C ALA A 85 -4.33 4.72 -9.84
N PHE A 86 -5.07 4.42 -8.77
CA PHE A 86 -6.16 5.27 -8.27
C PHE A 86 -5.58 6.37 -7.36
N ILE A 87 -5.07 7.43 -7.96
CA ILE A 87 -4.46 8.54 -7.22
C ILE A 87 -5.54 9.34 -6.49
N GLU A 88 -5.40 9.47 -5.18
CA GLU A 88 -6.31 10.28 -4.37
C GLU A 88 -5.77 11.71 -4.20
N VAL A 89 -4.47 11.82 -3.88
CA VAL A 89 -3.81 13.12 -3.68
C VAL A 89 -2.48 13.10 -4.45
N PRO A 90 -2.28 14.03 -5.39
CA PRO A 90 -1.02 14.10 -6.14
C PRO A 90 0.14 14.56 -5.26
N PRO A 91 1.39 14.35 -5.70
CA PRO A 91 2.56 14.75 -4.93
C PRO A 91 2.59 16.23 -4.58
N GLY A 92 3.02 16.52 -3.36
CA GLY A 92 3.20 17.88 -2.90
C GLY A 92 4.03 17.92 -1.62
N ASP A 93 4.69 19.04 -1.39
CA ASP A 93 5.40 19.30 -0.16
C ASP A 93 4.38 19.72 0.91
N ARG A 94 4.37 19.02 2.04
CA ARG A 94 3.39 19.27 3.10
C ARG A 94 4.01 20.14 4.20
N TYR A 95 3.14 20.83 4.93
CA TYR A 95 3.58 21.73 6.00
C TYR A 95 4.34 20.98 7.12
N TYR A 96 4.13 19.69 7.23
CA TYR A 96 4.79 18.86 8.25
C TYR A 96 6.14 18.28 7.79
N GLY A 97 6.71 18.80 6.69
CA GLY A 97 8.07 18.46 6.27
C GLY A 97 8.23 17.18 5.48
N VAL A 98 7.18 16.74 4.83
CA VAL A 98 7.19 15.53 4.00
C VAL A 98 6.64 15.85 2.61
N ARG A 99 7.27 15.29 1.57
CA ARG A 99 6.71 15.27 0.25
C ARG A 99 6.04 13.92 0.05
N ASP A 100 4.75 13.90 -0.17
CA ASP A 100 3.99 12.66 -0.29
C ASP A 100 2.88 12.74 -1.34
N PHE A 101 2.34 11.56 -1.67
CA PHE A 101 1.09 11.43 -2.41
C PHE A 101 0.31 10.26 -1.83
N ALA A 102 -0.99 10.21 -2.13
CA ALA A 102 -1.87 9.15 -1.66
C ALA A 102 -2.46 8.39 -2.85
N VAL A 103 -2.46 7.07 -2.77
CA VAL A 103 -3.04 6.17 -3.76
C VAL A 103 -3.96 5.18 -3.06
N ASN A 104 -5.09 4.86 -3.70
CA ASN A 104 -6.04 3.89 -3.18
C ASN A 104 -5.90 2.55 -3.87
N ASP A 105 -6.19 1.48 -3.14
CA ASP A 105 -6.34 0.16 -3.72
C ASP A 105 -7.78 -0.02 -4.25
N PRO A 106 -8.14 -1.17 -4.86
CA PRO A 106 -9.48 -1.36 -5.42
C PRO A 106 -10.62 -1.25 -4.40
N ASP A 107 -10.35 -1.44 -3.12
CA ASP A 107 -11.36 -1.34 -2.05
C ASP A 107 -11.41 0.03 -1.39
N GLY A 108 -10.49 0.93 -1.77
CA GLY A 108 -10.39 2.25 -1.16
C GLY A 108 -9.45 2.33 0.03
N ASN A 109 -8.66 1.29 0.29
CA ASN A 109 -7.58 1.40 1.28
C ASN A 109 -6.55 2.39 0.77
N THR A 110 -6.07 3.27 1.63
CA THR A 110 -5.18 4.37 1.25
C THR A 110 -3.75 4.09 1.67
N LEU A 111 -2.85 4.16 0.69
CA LEU A 111 -1.40 4.10 0.91
C LEU A 111 -0.81 5.48 0.63
N VAL A 112 -0.06 6.00 1.59
CA VAL A 112 0.65 7.27 1.42
C VAL A 112 2.13 6.96 1.28
N PHE A 113 2.71 7.38 0.14
CA PHE A 113 4.14 7.22 -0.12
C PHE A 113 4.81 8.56 0.07
N GLY A 114 5.79 8.64 0.94
CA GLY A 114 6.39 9.90 1.29
C GLY A 114 7.87 9.83 1.62
N THR A 115 8.53 10.98 1.51
CA THR A 115 9.93 11.16 1.88
C THR A 115 10.09 12.48 2.61
N PRO A 116 10.97 12.56 3.63
CA PRO A 116 11.23 13.83 4.29
C PRO A 116 11.79 14.87 3.31
N VAL A 117 11.31 16.11 3.44
CA VAL A 117 11.83 17.23 2.69
C VAL A 117 12.77 17.99 3.63
N LEU A 118 14.04 18.06 3.24
CA LEU A 118 15.02 18.78 4.02
C LEU A 118 14.79 20.28 3.83
N SER A 119 14.40 20.93 4.89
CA SER A 119 14.30 22.38 4.94
C SER A 119 15.62 22.93 5.48
N LEU A 120 16.29 23.71 4.66
CA LEU A 120 17.55 24.35 5.04
C LEU A 120 17.29 25.75 5.60
#